data_909388a92120c54d872dd754b583bc6e
#
_entry.id   909388a92120c54d872dd754b583bc6e
#
_cell.length_a   1.000
_cell.length_b   1.000
_cell.length_c   1.000
_cell.angle_alpha   90.00
_cell.angle_beta   90.00
_cell.angle_gamma   90.00
#
_symmetry.space_group_name_H-M   'P 1'
#
loop_
_entity.id
_entity.type
_entity.pdbx_description
1 polymer ?
#
loop_
_entity_poly.entity_id
_entity_poly.type
_entity_poly.pdbx_seq_one_letter_code
_entity_poly.pdbx_strand_id
1 'polypeptide(L)'
;MAGYLVSDTRKVTTHRFMEMKQKGEKISMLTSYDYTMAGIVDKAGIDAILVGDSASNVMAGNATTLPMTVDYMIYHARSVARACQRALVVCDMPFGSYQINATDGVTNAIRIMKESGCDALKTKGGEEILDTVKRILDAGIPVMAHLGLTPQSINKFGSYAVRAKEQAEADKLLHDAQLLDKAGCFGITLEKVPAALAAEVTKLVKCPTIGIGAGNGCDGQVLVVADMLGMTQGFSPRFLRRYADLNTVITDAVGHYVEDVKSGDFPNANESY
;
A
#
# COMPACT_ATOMS: atom_id res chain seq x y z
N MET A 1 -10.62 -13.33 22.92
CA MET A 1 -10.14 -12.66 21.70
C MET A 1 -9.17 -13.62 20.99
N ALA A 2 -9.35 -13.88 19.71
CA ALA A 2 -8.38 -14.68 18.96
C ALA A 2 -7.05 -13.94 18.92
N GLY A 3 -5.95 -14.62 19.24
CA GLY A 3 -4.60 -14.07 19.18
C GLY A 3 -4.13 -13.88 17.74
N TYR A 4 -2.91 -13.37 17.57
CA TYR A 4 -2.24 -13.30 16.26
C TYR A 4 -1.97 -14.70 15.71
N LEU A 5 -2.02 -14.84 14.37
CA LEU A 5 -1.65 -16.11 13.70
C LEU A 5 -0.12 -16.30 13.59
N VAL A 6 0.66 -15.31 14.03
CA VAL A 6 2.14 -15.34 14.07
C VAL A 6 2.63 -15.34 15.53
N SER A 7 3.78 -15.96 15.76
CA SER A 7 4.38 -16.03 17.10
C SER A 7 5.02 -14.71 17.55
N ASP A 8 5.56 -13.91 16.62
CA ASP A 8 6.17 -12.61 16.92
C ASP A 8 5.13 -11.50 16.81
N THR A 9 4.65 -11.03 17.95
CA THR A 9 3.62 -9.99 18.06
C THR A 9 4.17 -8.59 18.30
N ARG A 10 5.51 -8.41 18.28
CA ARG A 10 6.13 -7.10 18.45
C ARG A 10 5.76 -6.17 17.28
N LYS A 11 5.62 -4.88 17.57
CA LYS A 11 5.39 -3.85 16.55
C LYS A 11 6.49 -3.91 15.47
N VAL A 12 6.07 -3.94 14.21
CA VAL A 12 6.97 -3.81 13.07
C VAL A 12 7.29 -2.33 12.87
N THR A 13 8.58 -2.01 12.82
CA THR A 13 9.10 -0.66 12.63
C THR A 13 9.89 -0.59 11.31
N THR A 14 10.21 0.61 10.86
CA THR A 14 11.09 0.82 9.70
C THR A 14 12.48 0.19 9.90
N HIS A 15 12.99 0.18 11.13
CA HIS A 15 14.23 -0.51 11.47
C HIS A 15 14.11 -2.02 11.26
N ARG A 16 12.99 -2.61 11.71
CA ARG A 16 12.74 -4.04 11.51
C ARG A 16 12.62 -4.42 10.02
N PHE A 17 12.12 -3.54 9.18
CA PHE A 17 12.16 -3.74 7.72
C PHE A 17 13.59 -3.97 7.20
N MET A 18 14.54 -3.15 7.65
CA MET A 18 15.95 -3.30 7.31
C MET A 18 16.53 -4.62 7.83
N GLU A 19 16.21 -4.99 9.09
CA GLU A 19 16.64 -6.26 9.65
C GLU A 19 16.12 -7.47 8.86
N MET A 20 14.84 -7.44 8.42
CA MET A 20 14.26 -8.50 7.61
C MET A 20 15.03 -8.69 6.30
N LYS A 21 15.34 -7.60 5.58
CA LYS A 21 16.19 -7.69 4.38
C LYS A 21 17.56 -8.30 4.69
N GLN A 22 18.23 -7.84 5.75
CA GLN A 22 19.57 -8.35 6.13
C GLN A 22 19.54 -9.85 6.45
N LYS A 23 18.45 -10.35 7.01
CA LYS A 23 18.25 -11.77 7.33
C LYS A 23 17.70 -12.59 6.16
N GLY A 24 17.37 -11.96 5.04
CA GLY A 24 16.69 -12.63 3.92
C GLY A 24 15.24 -13.03 4.21
N GLU A 25 14.62 -12.46 5.24
CA GLU A 25 13.21 -12.65 5.57
C GLU A 25 12.33 -11.83 4.61
N LYS A 26 11.32 -12.46 4.01
CA LYS A 26 10.42 -11.78 3.09
C LYS A 26 9.40 -10.94 3.85
N ILE A 27 9.15 -9.73 3.35
CA ILE A 27 8.21 -8.76 3.92
C ILE A 27 6.85 -8.91 3.23
N SER A 28 5.82 -9.16 4.02
CA SER A 28 4.43 -9.21 3.53
C SER A 28 3.74 -7.87 3.77
N MET A 29 3.11 -7.33 2.70
CA MET A 29 2.37 -6.07 2.76
C MET A 29 1.03 -6.21 2.05
N LEU A 30 -0.02 -5.63 2.63
CA LEU A 30 -1.35 -5.50 2.01
C LEU A 30 -1.88 -4.08 2.16
N THR A 31 -2.75 -3.66 1.25
CA THR A 31 -3.50 -2.43 1.50
C THR A 31 -4.60 -2.67 2.52
N SER A 32 -5.00 -1.62 3.24
CA SER A 32 -6.27 -1.54 3.97
C SER A 32 -6.72 -0.08 4.07
N TYR A 33 -8.03 0.15 4.25
CA TYR A 33 -8.60 1.48 4.15
C TYR A 33 -9.57 1.80 5.28
N ASP A 34 -9.92 0.83 6.11
CA ASP A 34 -10.85 0.96 7.22
C ASP A 34 -10.42 0.18 8.45
N TYR A 35 -11.08 0.46 9.58
CA TYR A 35 -10.77 -0.11 10.88
C TYR A 35 -10.96 -1.63 10.94
N THR A 36 -12.07 -2.13 10.40
CA THR A 36 -12.45 -3.55 10.52
C THR A 36 -11.50 -4.43 9.72
N MET A 37 -11.29 -4.09 8.43
CA MET A 37 -10.38 -4.84 7.56
C MET A 37 -8.94 -4.77 8.08
N ALA A 38 -8.48 -3.59 8.52
CA ALA A 38 -7.14 -3.44 9.07
C ALA A 38 -6.92 -4.32 10.31
N GLY A 39 -7.90 -4.41 11.21
CA GLY A 39 -7.81 -5.28 12.38
C GLY A 39 -7.74 -6.77 12.02
N ILE A 40 -8.44 -7.22 10.97
CA ILE A 40 -8.37 -8.58 10.46
C ILE A 40 -6.98 -8.87 9.87
N VAL A 41 -6.51 -7.96 9.02
CA VAL A 41 -5.21 -8.09 8.33
C VAL A 41 -4.05 -8.05 9.33
N ASP A 42 -4.09 -7.15 10.32
CA ASP A 42 -3.08 -7.06 11.38
C ASP A 42 -3.00 -8.36 12.21
N LYS A 43 -4.16 -8.89 12.63
CA LYS A 43 -4.23 -10.17 13.36
C LYS A 43 -3.78 -11.37 12.55
N ALA A 44 -3.92 -11.33 11.24
CA ALA A 44 -3.41 -12.36 10.33
C ALA A 44 -1.86 -12.38 10.28
N GLY A 45 -1.19 -11.36 10.85
CA GLY A 45 0.27 -11.33 10.99
C GLY A 45 1.00 -10.67 9.83
N ILE A 46 0.32 -9.80 9.07
CA ILE A 46 0.97 -9.00 8.02
C ILE A 46 2.08 -8.12 8.63
N ASP A 47 3.18 -7.90 7.90
CA ASP A 47 4.29 -7.08 8.41
C ASP A 47 4.03 -5.59 8.21
N ALA A 48 3.36 -5.21 7.13
CA ALA A 48 2.96 -3.82 6.89
C ALA A 48 1.59 -3.69 6.26
N ILE A 49 0.92 -2.59 6.56
CA ILE A 49 -0.32 -2.19 5.90
C ILE A 49 -0.08 -0.87 5.17
N LEU A 50 -0.44 -0.86 3.89
CA LEU A 50 -0.44 0.33 3.06
C LEU A 50 -1.83 0.96 3.04
N VAL A 51 -1.96 2.17 3.51
CA VAL A 51 -3.12 3.01 3.20
C VAL A 51 -2.83 3.69 1.87
N GLY A 52 -3.19 2.98 0.79
CA GLY A 52 -2.89 3.39 -0.58
C GLY A 52 -3.87 4.43 -1.11
N ASP A 53 -3.39 5.31 -2.00
CA ASP A 53 -4.28 6.19 -2.78
C ASP A 53 -5.20 5.41 -3.73
N SER A 54 -4.97 4.10 -3.89
CA SER A 54 -5.90 3.14 -4.50
C SER A 54 -7.26 3.07 -3.79
N ALA A 55 -7.42 3.66 -2.57
CA ALA A 55 -8.71 3.93 -1.96
C ALA A 55 -9.63 4.71 -2.91
N SER A 56 -9.07 5.58 -3.75
CA SER A 56 -9.81 6.28 -4.82
C SER A 56 -10.58 5.32 -5.73
N ASN A 57 -9.95 4.20 -6.09
CA ASN A 57 -10.56 3.19 -6.96
C ASN A 57 -11.50 2.26 -6.18
N VAL A 58 -10.98 1.59 -5.13
CA VAL A 58 -11.69 0.47 -4.48
C VAL A 58 -12.68 0.90 -3.39
N MET A 59 -12.57 2.12 -2.86
CA MET A 59 -13.48 2.66 -1.85
C MET A 59 -14.42 3.73 -2.40
N ALA A 60 -13.90 4.61 -3.29
CA ALA A 60 -14.68 5.73 -3.83
C ALA A 60 -15.17 5.51 -5.27
N GLY A 61 -14.74 4.42 -5.95
CA GLY A 61 -15.21 4.07 -7.30
C GLY A 61 -14.68 4.98 -8.42
N ASN A 62 -13.63 5.76 -8.16
CA ASN A 62 -13.02 6.61 -9.18
C ASN A 62 -12.19 5.78 -10.18
N ALA A 63 -12.08 6.25 -11.42
CA ALA A 63 -11.31 5.60 -12.47
C ALA A 63 -9.78 5.64 -12.22
N THR A 64 -9.29 6.63 -11.47
CA THR A 64 -7.86 6.84 -11.18
C THR A 64 -7.64 7.19 -9.72
N THR A 65 -6.37 7.22 -9.28
CA THR A 65 -6.00 7.65 -7.93
C THR A 65 -5.95 9.19 -7.78
N LEU A 66 -6.04 9.94 -8.87
CA LEU A 66 -5.84 11.40 -8.90
C LEU A 66 -6.84 12.21 -8.04
N PRO A 67 -8.15 11.82 -7.92
CA PRO A 67 -9.10 12.58 -7.12
C PRO A 67 -8.89 12.48 -5.59
N MET A 68 -7.98 11.59 -5.12
CA MET A 68 -7.74 11.43 -3.69
C MET A 68 -7.16 12.70 -3.07
N THR A 69 -7.72 13.13 -1.94
CA THR A 69 -7.26 14.31 -1.21
C THR A 69 -6.47 13.94 0.04
N VAL A 70 -5.74 14.90 0.60
CA VAL A 70 -5.05 14.75 1.90
C VAL A 70 -6.05 14.41 3.01
N ASP A 71 -7.22 15.04 3.03
CA ASP A 71 -8.26 14.80 4.05
C ASP A 71 -8.80 13.37 3.99
N TYR A 72 -9.07 12.85 2.79
CA TYR A 72 -9.50 11.47 2.62
C TYR A 72 -8.41 10.47 3.03
N MET A 73 -7.15 10.73 2.67
CA MET A 73 -6.05 9.89 3.11
C MET A 73 -5.88 9.89 4.64
N ILE A 74 -6.03 11.03 5.28
CA ILE A 74 -6.02 11.16 6.74
C ILE A 74 -7.18 10.35 7.36
N TYR A 75 -8.38 10.43 6.81
CA TYR A 75 -9.53 9.66 7.29
C TYR A 75 -9.26 8.14 7.26
N HIS A 76 -8.82 7.63 6.11
CA HIS A 76 -8.48 6.21 5.96
C HIS A 76 -7.31 5.80 6.86
N ALA A 77 -6.22 6.57 6.85
CA ALA A 77 -5.02 6.26 7.62
C ALA A 77 -5.28 6.26 9.13
N ARG A 78 -6.11 7.20 9.64
CA ARG A 78 -6.53 7.23 11.04
C ARG A 78 -7.32 5.99 11.43
N SER A 79 -8.23 5.55 10.56
CA SER A 79 -9.02 4.35 10.79
C SER A 79 -8.14 3.10 10.88
N VAL A 80 -7.19 2.97 9.96
CA VAL A 80 -6.23 1.86 9.91
C VAL A 80 -5.27 1.88 11.10
N ALA A 81 -4.67 3.05 11.40
CA ALA A 81 -3.69 3.19 12.49
C ALA A 81 -4.30 2.81 13.86
N ARG A 82 -5.58 3.13 14.09
CA ARG A 82 -6.28 2.75 15.34
C ARG A 82 -6.53 1.25 15.47
N ALA A 83 -6.62 0.53 14.37
CA ALA A 83 -6.87 -0.90 14.35
C ALA A 83 -5.59 -1.75 14.51
N CYS A 84 -4.44 -1.21 14.06
CA CYS A 84 -3.18 -1.94 13.97
C CYS A 84 -2.38 -1.83 15.26
N GLN A 85 -1.94 -2.98 15.79
CA GLN A 85 -1.04 -3.05 16.94
C GLN A 85 0.35 -3.54 16.55
N ARG A 86 0.44 -4.44 15.55
CA ARG A 86 1.68 -5.07 15.10
C ARG A 86 2.22 -4.47 13.79
N ALA A 87 1.40 -4.43 12.75
CA ALA A 87 1.84 -4.04 11.41
C ALA A 87 2.34 -2.59 11.34
N LEU A 88 3.40 -2.35 10.55
CA LEU A 88 3.83 -1.00 10.17
C LEU A 88 2.78 -0.36 9.26
N VAL A 89 2.24 0.80 9.64
CA VAL A 89 1.23 1.51 8.86
C VAL A 89 1.89 2.60 8.01
N VAL A 90 1.84 2.43 6.69
CA VAL A 90 2.39 3.37 5.71
C VAL A 90 1.24 4.05 4.96
N CYS A 91 1.23 5.38 4.87
CA CYS A 91 0.21 6.13 4.17
C CYS A 91 0.76 6.77 2.88
N ASP A 92 0.08 6.56 1.75
CA ASP A 92 0.41 7.28 0.51
C ASP A 92 0.14 8.79 0.66
N MET A 93 1.08 9.62 0.23
CA MET A 93 0.80 11.02 -0.04
C MET A 93 0.04 11.13 -1.37
N PRO A 94 -1.16 11.74 -1.42
CA PRO A 94 -1.95 11.80 -2.63
C PRO A 94 -1.35 12.75 -3.66
N PHE A 95 -1.78 12.59 -4.93
CA PHE A 95 -1.36 13.46 -6.02
C PHE A 95 -1.62 14.94 -5.72
N GLY A 96 -0.65 15.80 -6.04
CA GLY A 96 -0.70 17.23 -5.80
C GLY A 96 -0.28 17.67 -4.39
N SER A 97 -0.10 16.75 -3.45
CA SER A 97 0.25 17.09 -2.07
C SER A 97 1.74 17.29 -1.81
N TYR A 98 2.62 16.85 -2.74
CA TYR A 98 4.08 16.89 -2.55
C TYR A 98 4.88 17.19 -3.83
N GLN A 99 4.22 17.27 -5.00
CA GLN A 99 4.88 17.52 -6.28
C GLN A 99 5.08 19.01 -6.59
N ILE A 100 4.34 19.92 -5.93
CA ILE A 100 4.38 21.35 -6.23
C ILE A 100 5.72 21.95 -5.78
N ASN A 101 6.07 21.77 -4.52
CA ASN A 101 7.34 22.18 -3.93
C ASN A 101 7.59 21.46 -2.60
N ALA A 102 8.81 21.54 -2.08
CA ALA A 102 9.20 20.83 -0.86
C ALA A 102 8.51 21.37 0.40
N THR A 103 8.17 22.66 0.46
CA THR A 103 7.48 23.27 1.61
C THR A 103 6.06 22.73 1.74
N ASP A 104 5.30 22.70 0.64
CA ASP A 104 3.96 22.10 0.63
C ASP A 104 4.03 20.60 0.93
N GLY A 105 5.03 19.92 0.38
CA GLY A 105 5.27 18.50 0.63
C GLY A 105 5.46 18.19 2.10
N VAL A 106 6.34 18.89 2.80
CA VAL A 106 6.59 18.68 4.23
C VAL A 106 5.40 19.12 5.10
N THR A 107 4.70 20.18 4.71
CA THR A 107 3.49 20.63 5.42
C THR A 107 2.40 19.55 5.39
N ASN A 108 2.11 19.00 4.22
CA ASN A 108 1.14 17.93 4.07
C ASN A 108 1.60 16.63 4.74
N ALA A 109 2.89 16.31 4.68
CA ALA A 109 3.47 15.15 5.37
C ALA A 109 3.28 15.24 6.88
N ILE A 110 3.62 16.37 7.50
CA ILE A 110 3.41 16.62 8.93
C ILE A 110 1.93 16.51 9.28
N ARG A 111 1.06 17.07 8.45
CA ARG A 111 -0.39 17.01 8.65
C ARG A 111 -0.90 15.57 8.65
N ILE A 112 -0.51 14.77 7.66
CA ILE A 112 -0.92 13.35 7.58
C ILE A 112 -0.44 12.59 8.82
N MET A 113 0.84 12.71 9.20
CA MET A 113 1.39 12.04 10.38
C MET A 113 0.65 12.39 11.67
N LYS A 114 0.45 13.68 11.93
CA LYS A 114 -0.17 14.18 13.16
C LYS A 114 -1.65 13.79 13.27
N GLU A 115 -2.39 13.87 12.17
CA GLU A 115 -3.83 13.69 12.20
C GLU A 115 -4.25 12.22 12.05
N SER A 116 -3.42 11.37 11.43
CA SER A 116 -3.74 9.95 11.21
C SER A 116 -3.13 9.02 12.25
N GLY A 117 -1.92 9.32 12.73
CA GLY A 117 -1.15 8.43 13.60
C GLY A 117 -0.51 7.25 12.86
N CYS A 118 -0.35 7.33 11.52
CA CYS A 118 0.42 6.34 10.76
C CYS A 118 1.92 6.41 11.11
N ASP A 119 2.66 5.34 10.82
CA ASP A 119 4.07 5.22 11.20
C ASP A 119 5.02 5.81 10.15
N ALA A 120 4.61 5.87 8.87
CA ALA A 120 5.44 6.32 7.76
C ALA A 120 4.60 6.80 6.58
N LEU A 121 5.22 7.52 5.65
CA LEU A 121 4.59 7.98 4.42
C LEU A 121 5.17 7.31 3.18
N LYS A 122 4.43 7.34 2.07
CA LYS A 122 4.92 6.88 0.78
C LYS A 122 4.72 7.96 -0.29
N THR A 123 5.76 8.17 -1.11
CA THR A 123 5.78 9.10 -2.24
C THR A 123 6.08 8.36 -3.54
N LYS A 124 5.58 8.86 -4.66
CA LYS A 124 5.73 8.27 -5.99
C LYS A 124 6.51 9.21 -6.90
N GLY A 125 7.64 8.73 -7.43
CA GLY A 125 8.56 9.46 -8.27
C GLY A 125 10.01 9.23 -7.83
N GLY A 126 10.94 9.68 -8.67
CA GLY A 126 12.38 9.55 -8.50
C GLY A 126 13.07 10.90 -8.22
N GLU A 127 14.08 11.21 -9.04
CA GLU A 127 14.87 12.44 -8.93
C GLU A 127 14.02 13.71 -8.91
N GLU A 128 12.91 13.73 -9.65
CA GLU A 128 12.03 14.90 -9.79
C GLU A 128 11.34 15.33 -8.48
N ILE A 129 11.27 14.45 -7.47
CA ILE A 129 10.70 14.74 -6.15
C ILE A 129 11.73 14.62 -5.02
N LEU A 130 13.00 14.43 -5.34
CA LEU A 130 14.05 14.11 -4.37
C LEU A 130 14.21 15.21 -3.31
N ASP A 131 14.10 16.47 -3.69
CA ASP A 131 14.16 17.60 -2.74
C ASP A 131 13.04 17.54 -1.70
N THR A 132 11.82 17.28 -2.15
CA THR A 132 10.67 17.08 -1.25
C THR A 132 10.88 15.88 -0.32
N VAL A 133 11.36 14.75 -0.85
CA VAL A 133 11.64 13.55 -0.06
C VAL A 133 12.66 13.84 1.03
N LYS A 134 13.77 14.51 0.69
CA LYS A 134 14.79 14.92 1.68
C LYS A 134 14.22 15.81 2.77
N ARG A 135 13.41 16.82 2.39
CA ARG A 135 12.80 17.72 3.37
C ARG A 135 11.82 17.01 4.32
N ILE A 136 11.10 16.00 3.83
CA ILE A 136 10.23 15.17 4.68
C ILE A 136 11.07 14.32 5.63
N LEU A 137 12.15 13.69 5.15
CA LEU A 137 13.08 12.90 5.97
C LEU A 137 13.77 13.78 7.04
N ASP A 138 14.22 14.99 6.68
CA ASP A 138 14.82 15.95 7.60
C ASP A 138 13.85 16.41 8.70
N ALA A 139 12.54 16.38 8.43
CA ALA A 139 11.50 16.61 9.43
C ALA A 139 11.28 15.43 10.39
N GLY A 140 12.05 14.33 10.22
CA GLY A 140 11.97 13.13 11.06
C GLY A 140 10.87 12.15 10.65
N ILE A 141 10.31 12.28 9.46
CA ILE A 141 9.23 11.43 8.95
C ILE A 141 9.83 10.34 8.05
N PRO A 142 9.63 9.05 8.35
CA PRO A 142 10.10 7.97 7.49
C PRO A 142 9.36 7.95 6.16
N VAL A 143 10.09 7.80 5.05
CA VAL A 143 9.54 7.76 3.69
C VAL A 143 9.84 6.44 3.01
N MET A 144 8.81 5.81 2.43
CA MET A 144 8.91 4.75 1.43
C MET A 144 8.79 5.38 0.05
N ALA A 145 9.71 5.07 -0.85
CA ALA A 145 9.64 5.51 -2.24
C ALA A 145 8.81 4.55 -3.10
N HIS A 146 8.40 4.99 -4.29
CA HIS A 146 7.71 4.16 -5.27
C HIS A 146 8.16 4.48 -6.68
N LEU A 147 8.70 3.48 -7.37
CA LEU A 147 9.25 3.56 -8.72
C LEU A 147 8.58 2.56 -9.67
N GLY A 148 8.81 2.74 -10.96
CA GLY A 148 8.19 1.96 -12.03
C GLY A 148 6.86 2.58 -12.46
N LEU A 149 5.79 1.79 -12.49
CA LEU A 149 4.45 2.34 -12.73
C LEU A 149 3.98 3.08 -11.49
N THR A 150 3.83 4.39 -11.61
CA THR A 150 3.25 5.22 -10.56
C THR A 150 1.83 5.63 -10.99
N PRO A 151 0.75 5.12 -10.34
CA PRO A 151 -0.62 5.42 -10.75
C PRO A 151 -0.96 6.92 -10.81
N GLN A 152 -0.31 7.74 -10.00
CA GLN A 152 -0.43 9.20 -10.04
C GLN A 152 0.07 9.82 -11.35
N SER A 153 0.91 9.12 -12.10
CA SER A 153 1.44 9.56 -13.40
C SER A 153 0.69 8.94 -14.58
N ILE A 154 -0.51 8.39 -14.37
CA ILE A 154 -1.25 7.63 -15.40
C ILE A 154 -1.49 8.43 -16.67
N ASN A 155 -1.79 9.74 -16.58
CA ASN A 155 -1.99 10.59 -17.73
C ASN A 155 -0.69 10.81 -18.53
N LYS A 156 0.46 10.86 -17.86
CA LYS A 156 1.79 10.92 -18.49
C LYS A 156 2.13 9.61 -19.20
N PHE A 157 1.79 8.48 -18.59
CA PHE A 157 2.10 7.16 -19.15
C PHE A 157 1.11 6.70 -20.22
N GLY A 158 -0.13 7.21 -20.19
CA GLY A 158 -1.19 6.84 -21.13
C GLY A 158 -1.74 5.42 -20.96
N SER A 159 -1.14 4.59 -20.11
CA SER A 159 -1.57 3.20 -19.86
C SER A 159 -0.97 2.63 -18.58
N TYR A 160 -1.55 1.52 -18.10
CA TYR A 160 -1.00 0.70 -17.01
C TYR A 160 -0.02 -0.38 -17.49
N ALA A 161 0.71 -0.14 -18.59
CA ALA A 161 1.69 -1.08 -19.13
C ALA A 161 2.91 -1.24 -18.19
N VAL A 162 3.64 -2.35 -18.36
CA VAL A 162 4.93 -2.59 -17.68
C VAL A 162 5.92 -1.50 -18.08
N ARG A 163 6.56 -0.88 -17.09
CA ARG A 163 7.54 0.20 -17.23
C ARG A 163 8.97 -0.34 -17.30
N ALA A 164 9.90 0.53 -17.67
CA ALA A 164 11.34 0.24 -17.70
C ALA A 164 11.71 -1.00 -18.54
N LYS A 165 11.04 -1.18 -19.70
CA LYS A 165 11.42 -2.18 -20.69
C LYS A 165 12.54 -1.70 -21.59
N GLU A 166 12.56 -0.41 -21.90
CA GLU A 166 13.58 0.24 -22.70
C GLU A 166 14.78 0.61 -21.82
N GLN A 167 15.99 0.54 -22.39
CA GLN A 167 17.23 0.72 -21.62
C GLN A 167 17.28 2.07 -20.90
N ALA A 168 16.91 3.16 -21.55
CA ALA A 168 16.94 4.50 -20.95
C ALA A 168 16.01 4.60 -19.71
N GLU A 169 14.85 3.95 -19.75
CA GLU A 169 13.93 3.95 -18.62
C GLU A 169 14.43 3.00 -17.51
N ALA A 170 15.09 1.90 -17.86
CA ALA A 170 15.73 1.00 -16.91
C ALA A 170 16.90 1.70 -16.19
N ASP A 171 17.76 2.39 -16.92
CA ASP A 171 18.88 3.15 -16.36
C ASP A 171 18.38 4.24 -15.41
N LYS A 172 17.31 4.96 -15.80
CA LYS A 172 16.67 5.95 -14.93
C LYS A 172 16.13 5.30 -13.66
N LEU A 173 15.49 4.15 -13.74
CA LEU A 173 14.94 3.45 -12.57
C LEU A 173 16.05 3.04 -11.60
N LEU A 174 17.18 2.52 -12.10
CA LEU A 174 18.36 2.19 -11.29
C LEU A 174 18.96 3.44 -10.62
N HIS A 175 19.08 4.52 -11.36
CA HIS A 175 19.58 5.80 -10.87
C HIS A 175 18.67 6.35 -9.75
N ASP A 176 17.37 6.42 -9.99
CA ASP A 176 16.38 6.93 -9.04
C ASP A 176 16.36 6.08 -7.75
N ALA A 177 16.44 4.76 -7.88
CA ALA A 177 16.50 3.86 -6.72
C ALA A 177 17.71 4.15 -5.83
N GLN A 178 18.88 4.35 -6.43
CA GLN A 178 20.09 4.71 -5.69
C GLN A 178 20.01 6.08 -5.01
N LEU A 179 19.38 7.07 -5.69
CA LEU A 179 19.21 8.41 -5.11
C LEU A 179 18.30 8.37 -3.88
N LEU A 180 17.20 7.64 -3.96
CA LEU A 180 16.22 7.52 -2.89
C LEU A 180 16.77 6.70 -1.71
N ASP A 181 17.51 5.63 -1.96
CA ASP A 181 18.21 4.85 -0.94
C ASP A 181 19.27 5.71 -0.21
N LYS A 182 20.10 6.47 -0.97
CA LYS A 182 21.09 7.40 -0.41
C LYS A 182 20.44 8.56 0.37
N ALA A 183 19.24 8.99 -0.02
CA ALA A 183 18.49 10.01 0.70
C ALA A 183 17.98 9.53 2.06
N GLY A 184 17.88 8.20 2.29
CA GLY A 184 17.45 7.60 3.54
C GLY A 184 16.02 7.06 3.53
N CYS A 185 15.42 6.83 2.36
CA CYS A 185 14.16 6.10 2.28
C CYS A 185 14.32 4.72 2.92
N PHE A 186 13.35 4.33 3.78
CA PHE A 186 13.40 3.05 4.48
C PHE A 186 12.94 1.86 3.63
N GLY A 187 12.41 2.09 2.43
CA GLY A 187 11.96 1.08 1.49
C GLY A 187 11.61 1.68 0.13
N ILE A 188 11.58 0.84 -0.91
CA ILE A 188 11.21 1.23 -2.27
C ILE A 188 10.19 0.23 -2.81
N THR A 189 8.99 0.71 -3.17
CA THR A 189 8.02 -0.07 -3.93
C THR A 189 8.43 -0.08 -5.41
N LEU A 190 8.43 -1.26 -6.03
CA LEU A 190 8.67 -1.46 -7.46
C LEU A 190 7.39 -2.00 -8.10
N GLU A 191 6.72 -1.18 -8.92
CA GLU A 191 5.45 -1.58 -9.55
C GLU A 191 5.60 -1.79 -11.05
N LYS A 192 5.14 -2.97 -11.52
CA LYS A 192 5.05 -3.34 -12.95
C LYS A 192 6.33 -3.02 -13.73
N VAL A 193 7.44 -3.56 -13.25
CA VAL A 193 8.76 -3.53 -13.92
C VAL A 193 9.21 -4.96 -14.24
N PRO A 194 10.13 -5.17 -15.21
CA PRO A 194 10.68 -6.49 -15.50
C PRO A 194 11.30 -7.13 -14.25
N ALA A 195 11.03 -8.41 -14.01
CA ALA A 195 11.48 -9.12 -12.80
C ALA A 195 13.02 -9.14 -12.63
N ALA A 196 13.76 -9.23 -13.74
CA ALA A 196 15.22 -9.18 -13.71
C ALA A 196 15.73 -7.81 -13.24
N LEU A 197 15.14 -6.72 -13.74
CA LEU A 197 15.48 -5.36 -13.34
C LEU A 197 15.12 -5.10 -11.86
N ALA A 198 13.96 -5.58 -11.41
CA ALA A 198 13.58 -5.47 -10.00
C ALA A 198 14.56 -6.21 -9.07
N ALA A 199 15.04 -7.40 -9.47
CA ALA A 199 16.04 -8.13 -8.74
C ALA A 199 17.42 -7.42 -8.73
N GLU A 200 17.76 -6.73 -9.81
CA GLU A 200 18.97 -5.90 -9.88
C GLU A 200 18.88 -4.70 -8.93
N VAL A 201 17.75 -3.95 -8.97
CA VAL A 201 17.50 -2.85 -8.02
C VAL A 201 17.59 -3.35 -6.58
N THR A 202 16.99 -4.51 -6.27
CA THR A 202 16.99 -5.10 -4.92
C THR A 202 18.40 -5.35 -4.38
N LYS A 203 19.32 -5.78 -5.26
CA LYS A 203 20.73 -5.97 -4.91
C LYS A 203 21.52 -4.67 -4.79
N LEU A 204 21.10 -3.65 -5.55
CA LEU A 204 21.80 -2.37 -5.67
C LEU A 204 21.56 -1.45 -4.47
N VAL A 205 20.35 -1.51 -3.87
CA VAL A 205 19.94 -0.63 -2.77
C VAL A 205 20.07 -1.33 -1.40
N LYS A 206 20.32 -0.55 -0.34
CA LYS A 206 20.40 -1.05 1.03
C LYS A 206 19.02 -1.24 1.65
N CYS A 207 18.08 -0.33 1.35
CA CYS A 207 16.72 -0.43 1.87
C CYS A 207 15.95 -1.59 1.23
N PRO A 208 14.94 -2.17 1.91
CA PRO A 208 14.08 -3.20 1.35
C PRO A 208 13.31 -2.74 0.11
N THR A 209 13.14 -3.65 -0.84
CA THR A 209 12.27 -3.45 -2.01
C THR A 209 10.97 -4.25 -1.86
N ILE A 210 9.84 -3.62 -2.17
CA ILE A 210 8.51 -4.23 -2.11
C ILE A 210 7.92 -4.26 -3.53
N GLY A 211 7.75 -5.47 -4.08
CA GLY A 211 7.27 -5.66 -5.45
C GLY A 211 5.75 -5.72 -5.55
N ILE A 212 5.22 -5.20 -6.65
CA ILE A 212 3.88 -5.49 -7.15
C ILE A 212 3.93 -5.61 -8.67
N GLY A 213 3.77 -6.81 -9.19
CA GLY A 213 4.00 -7.08 -10.61
C GLY A 213 5.47 -6.87 -11.04
N ALA A 214 6.41 -7.13 -10.14
CA ALA A 214 7.85 -6.96 -10.32
C ALA A 214 8.66 -8.26 -10.10
N GLY A 215 7.97 -9.40 -10.07
CA GLY A 215 8.58 -10.71 -9.80
C GLY A 215 8.88 -10.95 -8.32
N ASN A 216 9.49 -12.11 -8.02
CA ASN A 216 9.77 -12.57 -6.66
C ASN A 216 11.17 -12.21 -6.15
N GLY A 217 11.96 -11.48 -6.95
CA GLY A 217 13.33 -11.06 -6.61
C GLY A 217 13.39 -9.90 -5.60
N CYS A 218 12.27 -9.23 -5.30
CA CYS A 218 12.18 -8.20 -4.27
C CYS A 218 12.22 -8.79 -2.85
N ASP A 219 12.52 -7.96 -1.86
CA ASP A 219 12.55 -8.34 -0.45
C ASP A 219 11.15 -8.58 0.12
N GLY A 220 10.12 -7.98 -0.46
CA GLY A 220 8.73 -8.19 -0.09
C GLY A 220 7.77 -8.03 -1.26
N GLN A 221 6.46 -8.19 -0.97
CA GLN A 221 5.38 -8.05 -1.94
C GLN A 221 4.20 -7.28 -1.34
N VAL A 222 3.52 -6.49 -2.17
CA VAL A 222 2.26 -5.84 -1.81
C VAL A 222 1.16 -6.16 -2.81
N LEU A 223 -0.07 -6.33 -2.32
CA LEU A 223 -1.29 -6.42 -3.13
C LEU A 223 -2.38 -5.50 -2.57
N VAL A 224 -3.33 -5.14 -3.41
CA VAL A 224 -4.58 -4.50 -2.99
C VAL A 224 -5.46 -5.57 -2.35
N VAL A 225 -5.89 -5.34 -1.10
CA VAL A 225 -6.64 -6.35 -0.32
C VAL A 225 -7.94 -6.77 -0.99
N ALA A 226 -8.68 -5.84 -1.59
CA ALA A 226 -9.92 -6.13 -2.30
C ALA A 226 -9.68 -7.04 -3.51
N ASP A 227 -8.59 -6.86 -4.23
CA ASP A 227 -8.22 -7.69 -5.38
C ASP A 227 -7.77 -9.09 -4.92
N MET A 228 -6.92 -9.14 -3.90
CA MET A 228 -6.36 -10.38 -3.34
C MET A 228 -7.47 -11.29 -2.75
N LEU A 229 -8.48 -10.69 -2.12
CA LEU A 229 -9.62 -11.39 -1.55
C LEU A 229 -10.74 -11.67 -2.56
N GLY A 230 -10.59 -11.28 -3.83
CA GLY A 230 -11.59 -11.52 -4.86
C GLY A 230 -12.88 -10.71 -4.71
N MET A 231 -12.81 -9.55 -4.04
CA MET A 231 -13.95 -8.62 -3.95
C MET A 231 -14.11 -7.81 -5.23
N THR A 232 -12.99 -7.38 -5.85
CA THR A 232 -13.00 -6.65 -7.11
C THR A 232 -13.26 -7.58 -8.28
N GLN A 233 -14.31 -7.30 -9.07
CA GLN A 233 -14.64 -8.03 -10.28
C GLN A 233 -14.02 -7.38 -11.53
N GLY A 234 -13.80 -8.19 -12.59
CA GLY A 234 -13.30 -7.68 -13.88
C GLY A 234 -11.82 -7.29 -13.93
N PHE A 235 -11.10 -7.28 -12.80
CA PHE A 235 -9.67 -6.96 -12.72
C PHE A 235 -8.87 -8.21 -12.40
N SER A 236 -8.10 -8.73 -13.37
CA SER A 236 -7.30 -9.96 -13.21
C SER A 236 -5.95 -9.85 -13.94
N PRO A 237 -5.06 -8.95 -13.52
CA PRO A 237 -3.73 -8.85 -14.11
C PRO A 237 -2.89 -10.08 -13.78
N ARG A 238 -1.92 -10.40 -14.65
CA ARG A 238 -1.05 -11.57 -14.52
C ARG A 238 -0.37 -11.71 -13.14
N PHE A 239 -0.07 -10.62 -12.47
CA PHE A 239 0.62 -10.63 -11.17
C PHE A 239 -0.31 -10.86 -9.98
N LEU A 240 -1.63 -10.76 -10.17
CA LEU A 240 -2.61 -10.94 -9.10
C LEU A 240 -2.88 -12.43 -8.87
N ARG A 241 -2.63 -12.89 -7.65
CA ARG A 241 -3.15 -14.16 -7.16
C ARG A 241 -4.31 -13.86 -6.22
N ARG A 242 -5.47 -14.45 -6.49
CA ARG A 242 -6.62 -14.43 -5.59
C ARG A 242 -6.47 -15.55 -4.56
N TYR A 243 -6.68 -15.24 -3.30
CA TYR A 243 -6.62 -16.18 -2.19
C TYR A 243 -8.01 -16.54 -1.66
N ALA A 244 -9.04 -15.80 -2.07
CA ALA A 244 -10.44 -16.04 -1.75
C ALA A 244 -11.31 -15.53 -2.90
N ASP A 245 -12.62 -15.84 -2.85
CA ASP A 245 -13.68 -15.28 -3.69
C ASP A 245 -14.76 -14.67 -2.77
N LEU A 246 -14.41 -13.57 -2.10
CA LEU A 246 -15.34 -12.91 -1.20
C LEU A 246 -16.51 -12.24 -1.93
N ASN A 247 -16.39 -11.94 -3.21
CA ASN A 247 -17.52 -11.42 -3.97
C ASN A 247 -18.69 -12.39 -3.95
N THR A 248 -18.44 -13.67 -4.29
CA THR A 248 -19.45 -14.73 -4.24
C THR A 248 -19.98 -14.93 -2.83
N VAL A 249 -19.09 -15.10 -1.84
CA VAL A 249 -19.47 -15.35 -0.45
C VAL A 249 -20.37 -14.23 0.11
N ILE A 250 -20.00 -12.98 -0.14
CA ILE A 250 -20.78 -11.83 0.35
C ILE A 250 -22.12 -11.72 -0.38
N THR A 251 -22.14 -11.95 -1.71
CA THR A 251 -23.36 -11.90 -2.50
C THR A 251 -24.37 -12.95 -2.04
N ASP A 252 -23.89 -14.20 -1.83
CA ASP A 252 -24.76 -15.29 -1.34
C ASP A 252 -25.30 -15.00 0.06
N ALA A 253 -24.45 -14.54 0.98
CA ALA A 253 -24.87 -14.18 2.32
C ALA A 253 -25.93 -13.05 2.33
N VAL A 254 -25.74 -12.03 1.49
CA VAL A 254 -26.74 -10.95 1.33
C VAL A 254 -28.04 -11.49 0.68
N GLY A 255 -27.92 -12.43 -0.27
CA GLY A 255 -29.06 -13.11 -0.88
C GLY A 255 -29.92 -13.83 0.15
N HIS A 256 -29.31 -14.66 1.01
CA HIS A 256 -30.01 -15.36 2.09
C HIS A 256 -30.69 -14.36 3.06
N TYR A 257 -29.97 -13.31 3.48
CA TYR A 257 -30.59 -12.28 4.33
C TYR A 257 -31.82 -11.64 3.68
N VAL A 258 -31.76 -11.36 2.37
CA VAL A 258 -32.91 -10.80 1.63
C VAL A 258 -34.09 -11.78 1.61
N GLU A 259 -33.83 -13.08 1.43
CA GLU A 259 -34.87 -14.13 1.45
C GLU A 259 -35.51 -14.25 2.84
N ASP A 260 -34.73 -14.29 3.90
CA ASP A 260 -35.20 -14.42 5.28
C ASP A 260 -36.06 -13.22 5.68
N VAL A 261 -35.64 -11.99 5.36
CA VAL A 261 -36.45 -10.79 5.62
C VAL A 261 -37.76 -10.82 4.86
N LYS A 262 -37.74 -11.22 3.57
CA LYS A 262 -38.96 -11.22 2.73
C LYS A 262 -39.96 -12.34 3.09
N SER A 263 -39.45 -13.46 3.61
CA SER A 263 -40.28 -14.58 4.09
C SER A 263 -40.83 -14.33 5.50
N GLY A 264 -40.24 -13.39 6.25
CA GLY A 264 -40.57 -13.16 7.65
C GLY A 264 -39.90 -14.12 8.62
N ASP A 265 -38.90 -14.87 8.17
CA ASP A 265 -38.07 -15.75 9.01
C ASP A 265 -37.09 -14.95 9.88
N PHE A 266 -36.63 -13.79 9.39
CA PHE A 266 -35.79 -12.85 10.13
C PHE A 266 -36.52 -11.50 10.32
N PRO A 267 -36.55 -10.93 11.56
CA PRO A 267 -36.18 -11.56 12.83
C PRO A 267 -37.27 -12.52 13.34
N ASN A 268 -36.85 -13.65 13.88
CA ASN A 268 -37.77 -14.58 14.54
C ASN A 268 -37.94 -14.25 16.06
N ALA A 269 -38.70 -15.08 16.79
CA ALA A 269 -38.99 -14.83 18.21
C ALA A 269 -37.70 -14.81 19.10
N ASN A 270 -36.61 -15.49 18.72
CA ASN A 270 -35.38 -15.48 19.48
C ASN A 270 -34.51 -14.26 19.20
N GLU A 271 -34.81 -13.52 18.16
CA GLU A 271 -34.08 -12.33 17.69
C GLU A 271 -34.89 -11.04 17.96
N SER A 272 -36.06 -11.16 18.61
CA SER A 272 -36.95 -10.05 18.94
C SER A 272 -36.93 -9.73 20.44
N TYR A 273 -37.12 -8.46 20.80
CA TYR A 273 -37.18 -7.97 22.19
C TYR A 273 -38.62 -7.71 22.64
#